data_239aae9b37ebdf25a2ce63d1950eb718
#
_entry.id   239aae9b37ebdf25a2ce63d1950eb718
#
_cell.length_a   1.000
_cell.length_b   1.000
_cell.length_c   1.000
_cell.angle_alpha   90.00
_cell.angle_beta   90.00
_cell.angle_gamma   90.00
#
_symmetry.space_group_name_H-M   'P 1'
#
loop_
_entity.id
_entity.type
_entity.pdbx_description
1 polymer ?
#
loop_
_entity_poly.entity_id
_entity_poly.type
_entity_poly.pdbx_seq_one_letter_code
_entity_poly.pdbx_strand_id
1 'polypeptide(L)'
;SGCYIHDGGANGIAFVGSPKSVNDPLFGYHQSHKSIDNRRGPITNDYPSECRVEDCLITMTGRDEKQTAPVQISMAHRITVSHCSIYDVPRAGINISEGTFGGHVIEHCDVFNTVLETSDHGSFNSWGRDRMWHPEVAVMSRMVDSRGDMYAWDMIEPNTIRDSRWRCDHGW
;
A
#
# COMPACT_ATOMS: atom_id res chain seq x y z
N SER A 1 -6.10 14.90 12.33
CA SER A 1 -4.98 15.81 12.07
C SER A 1 -4.32 16.27 13.38
N GLY A 2 -3.05 16.74 13.29
CA GLY A 2 -2.33 17.31 14.43
C GLY A 2 -1.98 16.29 15.53
N CYS A 3 -1.72 15.04 15.18
CA CYS A 3 -1.48 13.98 16.19
C CYS A 3 0.02 13.69 16.32
N TYR A 4 0.44 13.35 17.54
CA TYR A 4 1.71 12.72 17.81
C TYR A 4 1.46 11.24 18.15
N ILE A 5 1.95 10.34 17.30
CA ILE A 5 1.78 8.89 17.42
C ILE A 5 3.15 8.27 17.56
N HIS A 6 3.38 7.54 18.66
CA HIS A 6 4.68 6.97 18.94
C HIS A 6 4.59 5.71 19.79
N ASP A 7 5.70 4.95 19.83
CA ASP A 7 5.87 3.75 20.65
C ASP A 7 4.79 2.67 20.45
N GLY A 8 4.25 2.61 19.21
CA GLY A 8 3.28 1.59 18.85
C GLY A 8 3.92 0.23 18.59
N GLY A 9 3.32 -0.85 19.09
CA GLY A 9 3.81 -2.22 18.87
C GLY A 9 3.76 -2.65 17.40
N ALA A 10 2.80 -2.13 16.63
CA ALA A 10 2.60 -2.43 15.21
C ALA A 10 2.46 -1.14 14.38
N ASN A 11 1.44 -1.04 13.53
CA ASN A 11 1.19 0.17 12.74
C ASN A 11 0.84 1.38 13.62
N GLY A 12 1.15 2.59 13.16
CA GLY A 12 0.66 3.82 13.78
C GLY A 12 -0.80 4.09 13.40
N ILE A 13 -1.08 4.10 12.09
CA ILE A 13 -2.41 4.28 11.51
C ILE A 13 -2.61 3.22 10.43
N ALA A 14 -3.77 2.58 10.42
CA ALA A 14 -4.11 1.59 9.41
C ALA A 14 -5.48 1.86 8.77
N PHE A 15 -5.51 1.94 7.45
CA PHE A 15 -6.71 1.96 6.63
C PHE A 15 -6.80 0.62 5.93
N VAL A 16 -7.61 -0.28 6.47
CA VAL A 16 -7.71 -1.66 5.98
C VAL A 16 -9.16 -2.00 5.72
N GLY A 17 -9.47 -2.29 4.48
CA GLY A 17 -10.81 -2.73 4.06
C GLY A 17 -11.01 -4.23 4.21
N SER A 18 -12.19 -4.68 3.86
CA SER A 18 -12.56 -6.08 3.87
C SER A 18 -12.00 -6.80 2.63
N PRO A 19 -11.40 -8.01 2.79
CA PRO A 19 -11.04 -8.85 1.64
C PRO A 19 -12.23 -9.14 0.70
N LYS A 20 -13.46 -9.06 1.21
CA LYS A 20 -14.67 -9.23 0.42
C LYS A 20 -14.91 -8.10 -0.59
N SER A 21 -14.20 -6.98 -0.44
CA SER A 21 -14.27 -5.89 -1.43
C SER A 21 -13.40 -6.16 -2.66
N VAL A 22 -12.41 -7.04 -2.54
CA VAL A 22 -11.48 -7.36 -3.63
C VAL A 22 -12.09 -8.39 -4.56
N ASN A 23 -11.91 -8.20 -5.84
CA ASN A 23 -12.47 -9.09 -6.86
C ASN A 23 -11.67 -10.40 -7.07
N ASP A 24 -10.59 -10.55 -6.35
CA ASP A 24 -9.88 -11.81 -6.20
C ASP A 24 -9.83 -12.21 -4.72
N PRO A 25 -10.83 -12.95 -4.23
CA PRO A 25 -10.93 -13.31 -2.83
C PRO A 25 -9.84 -14.27 -2.36
N LEU A 26 -9.10 -14.88 -3.27
CA LEU A 26 -8.10 -15.88 -2.92
C LEU A 26 -6.71 -15.28 -2.68
N PHE A 27 -6.45 -14.05 -3.13
CA PHE A 27 -5.11 -13.45 -3.10
C PHE A 27 -4.03 -14.41 -3.60
N GLY A 28 -4.40 -15.29 -4.54
CA GLY A 28 -3.58 -16.41 -4.97
C GLY A 28 -2.54 -16.03 -6.01
N TYR A 29 -1.38 -16.69 -5.94
CA TYR A 29 -0.32 -16.50 -6.93
C TYR A 29 -0.51 -17.31 -8.21
N HIS A 30 -1.52 -18.14 -8.30
CA HIS A 30 -1.74 -19.07 -9.41
C HIS A 30 -3.15 -18.97 -9.94
N GLN A 31 -3.47 -17.84 -10.53
CA GLN A 31 -4.78 -17.68 -11.15
C GLN A 31 -4.74 -18.02 -12.63
N SER A 32 -5.75 -18.73 -13.08
CA SER A 32 -5.96 -18.89 -14.51
C SER A 32 -6.55 -17.59 -15.08
N HIS A 33 -5.90 -17.00 -16.06
CA HIS A 33 -6.42 -15.80 -16.73
C HIS A 33 -7.82 -16.02 -17.35
N LYS A 34 -8.23 -17.26 -17.58
CA LYS A 34 -9.56 -17.61 -18.09
C LYS A 34 -10.67 -17.44 -17.04
N SER A 35 -10.30 -17.52 -15.76
CA SER A 35 -11.23 -17.36 -14.65
C SER A 35 -11.22 -15.98 -14.00
N ILE A 36 -10.39 -15.07 -14.50
CA ILE A 36 -10.30 -13.71 -13.96
C ILE A 36 -11.58 -12.94 -14.28
N ASP A 37 -12.21 -12.40 -13.25
CA ASP A 37 -13.36 -11.51 -13.42
C ASP A 37 -12.92 -10.19 -14.07
N ASN A 38 -13.67 -9.74 -15.04
CA ASN A 38 -13.41 -8.52 -15.81
C ASN A 38 -13.96 -7.24 -15.14
N ARG A 39 -14.55 -7.33 -13.97
CA ARG A 39 -15.04 -6.17 -13.24
C ARG A 39 -13.87 -5.34 -12.69
N ARG A 40 -13.91 -4.05 -12.92
CA ARG A 40 -12.92 -3.11 -12.41
C ARG A 40 -13.26 -2.66 -10.98
N GLY A 41 -12.21 -2.46 -10.18
CA GLY A 41 -12.31 -1.90 -8.84
C GLY A 41 -12.98 -2.84 -7.83
N PRO A 42 -13.41 -2.28 -6.70
CA PRO A 42 -14.02 -3.04 -5.62
C PRO A 42 -15.40 -3.60 -6.00
N ILE A 43 -15.75 -4.72 -5.41
CA ILE A 43 -17.06 -5.37 -5.63
C ILE A 43 -18.08 -5.07 -4.53
N THR A 44 -17.64 -4.51 -3.41
CA THR A 44 -18.47 -4.00 -2.32
C THR A 44 -17.94 -2.65 -1.86
N ASN A 45 -18.67 -1.98 -0.95
CA ASN A 45 -18.24 -0.72 -0.34
C ASN A 45 -17.69 -0.92 1.09
N ASP A 46 -17.26 -2.13 1.43
CA ASP A 46 -16.77 -2.47 2.77
C ASP A 46 -15.25 -2.18 2.89
N TYR A 47 -14.91 -0.90 2.71
CA TYR A 47 -13.53 -0.40 2.82
C TYR A 47 -13.47 1.08 3.22
N PRO A 48 -12.38 1.53 3.86
CA PRO A 48 -12.20 2.95 4.16
C PRO A 48 -12.01 3.77 2.89
N SER A 49 -12.70 4.89 2.80
CA SER A 49 -12.60 5.83 1.69
C SER A 49 -12.58 7.28 2.19
N GLU A 50 -11.87 8.14 1.43
CA GLU A 50 -11.81 9.59 1.65
C GLU A 50 -11.29 9.98 3.06
N CYS A 51 -10.48 9.12 3.67
CA CYS A 51 -9.87 9.40 4.97
C CYS A 51 -8.59 10.20 4.83
N ARG A 52 -8.21 10.94 5.88
CA ARG A 52 -7.05 11.83 5.86
C ARG A 52 -6.18 11.67 7.09
N VAL A 53 -4.87 11.72 6.87
CA VAL A 53 -3.82 11.87 7.90
C VAL A 53 -3.09 13.17 7.57
N GLU A 54 -3.22 14.17 8.43
CA GLU A 54 -2.67 15.50 8.17
C GLU A 54 -1.95 16.05 9.40
N ASP A 55 -0.85 16.76 9.18
CA ASP A 55 -0.08 17.44 10.22
C ASP A 55 0.32 16.53 11.38
N CYS A 56 0.67 15.28 11.08
CA CYS A 56 0.99 14.29 12.10
C CYS A 56 2.49 14.05 12.21
N LEU A 57 2.94 13.82 13.43
CA LEU A 57 4.25 13.29 13.74
C LEU A 57 4.09 11.82 14.13
N ILE A 58 4.73 10.91 13.37
CA ILE A 58 4.61 9.47 13.59
C ILE A 58 6.00 8.86 13.67
N THR A 59 6.32 8.24 14.80
CA THR A 59 7.68 7.71 15.03
C THR A 59 7.65 6.50 15.93
N MET A 60 8.72 5.71 15.90
CA MET A 60 8.91 4.55 16.80
C MET A 60 7.72 3.59 16.84
N THR A 61 7.04 3.39 15.70
CA THR A 61 6.04 2.33 15.53
C THR A 61 6.71 1.03 15.11
N GLY A 62 6.01 -0.10 15.15
CA GLY A 62 6.59 -1.39 14.83
C GLY A 62 7.59 -1.90 15.89
N ARG A 63 7.34 -1.59 17.15
CA ARG A 63 8.25 -1.97 18.24
C ARG A 63 8.29 -3.48 18.46
N ASP A 64 7.17 -4.13 18.30
CA ASP A 64 7.03 -5.58 18.43
C ASP A 64 6.90 -6.24 17.05
N GLU A 65 5.95 -5.79 16.24
CA GLU A 65 5.68 -6.32 14.91
C GLU A 65 6.44 -5.52 13.86
N LYS A 66 7.55 -6.06 13.37
CA LYS A 66 8.49 -5.36 12.46
C LYS A 66 8.01 -5.28 11.02
N GLN A 67 7.11 -6.16 10.59
CA GLN A 67 6.57 -6.20 9.24
C GLN A 67 5.40 -5.24 9.02
N THR A 68 5.46 -4.06 9.63
CA THR A 68 4.41 -3.03 9.61
C THR A 68 4.93 -1.70 9.08
N ALA A 69 4.04 -0.75 8.91
CA ALA A 69 4.37 0.63 8.53
C ALA A 69 3.61 1.63 9.42
N PRO A 70 4.20 2.78 9.75
CA PRO A 70 3.51 3.88 10.44
C PRO A 70 2.16 4.23 9.83
N VAL A 71 2.09 4.30 8.50
CA VAL A 71 0.83 4.44 7.77
C VAL A 71 0.67 3.26 6.82
N GLN A 72 -0.30 2.43 7.11
CA GLN A 72 -0.66 1.25 6.31
C GLN A 72 -1.97 1.50 5.58
N ILE A 73 -1.96 1.33 4.25
CA ILE A 73 -3.14 1.44 3.39
C ILE A 73 -3.31 0.12 2.66
N SER A 74 -4.48 -0.51 2.80
CA SER A 74 -4.78 -1.79 2.17
C SER A 74 -6.28 -1.89 1.90
N MET A 75 -6.66 -2.22 0.68
CA MET A 75 -8.08 -2.31 0.30
C MET A 75 -8.83 -1.02 0.68
N ALA A 76 -8.33 0.12 0.23
CA ALA A 76 -8.85 1.44 0.56
C ALA A 76 -8.89 2.33 -0.69
N HIS A 77 -9.64 3.42 -0.63
CA HIS A 77 -9.80 4.34 -1.74
C HIS A 77 -9.66 5.79 -1.27
N ARG A 78 -8.94 6.62 -2.06
CA ARG A 78 -8.79 8.07 -1.81
C ARG A 78 -8.32 8.42 -0.39
N ILE A 79 -7.28 7.76 0.09
CA ILE A 79 -6.64 8.13 1.35
C ILE A 79 -5.64 9.24 1.08
N THR A 80 -5.72 10.31 1.86
CA THR A 80 -4.75 11.41 1.81
C THR A 80 -3.80 11.33 3.00
N VAL A 81 -2.50 11.40 2.74
CA VAL A 81 -1.46 11.58 3.77
C VAL A 81 -0.69 12.84 3.42
N SER A 82 -0.79 13.88 4.24
CA SER A 82 -0.18 15.17 3.94
C SER A 82 0.43 15.86 5.16
N HIS A 83 1.52 16.61 4.92
CA HIS A 83 2.21 17.40 5.93
C HIS A 83 2.63 16.57 7.16
N CYS A 84 3.04 15.32 6.95
CA CYS A 84 3.42 14.42 8.02
C CYS A 84 4.94 14.25 8.09
N SER A 85 5.48 14.14 9.30
CA SER A 85 6.84 13.68 9.55
C SER A 85 6.79 12.25 10.10
N ILE A 86 7.47 11.32 9.40
CA ILE A 86 7.45 9.89 9.70
C ILE A 86 8.89 9.39 9.74
N TYR A 87 9.32 8.87 10.89
CA TYR A 87 10.72 8.44 11.05
C TYR A 87 10.93 7.45 12.19
N ASP A 88 12.15 6.93 12.30
CA ASP A 88 12.59 5.95 13.31
C ASP A 88 11.71 4.69 13.33
N VAL A 89 11.65 4.00 12.18
CA VAL A 89 10.78 2.85 12.01
C VAL A 89 11.51 1.64 11.41
N PRO A 90 11.12 0.42 11.78
CA PRO A 90 11.87 -0.78 11.40
C PRO A 90 11.78 -1.10 9.92
N ARG A 91 10.73 -0.66 9.24
CA ARG A 91 10.44 -0.97 7.83
C ARG A 91 10.05 0.30 7.07
N ALA A 92 9.16 0.20 6.08
CA ALA A 92 8.67 1.34 5.32
C ALA A 92 7.92 2.34 6.20
N GLY A 93 8.04 3.64 5.88
CA GLY A 93 7.28 4.68 6.55
C GLY A 93 5.82 4.73 6.12
N ILE A 94 5.57 4.55 4.81
CA ILE A 94 4.22 4.47 4.26
C ILE A 94 4.16 3.23 3.36
N ASN A 95 3.14 2.42 3.54
CA ASN A 95 2.91 1.24 2.73
C ASN A 95 1.50 1.22 2.14
N ILE A 96 1.42 1.07 0.81
CA ILE A 96 0.17 0.81 0.10
C ILE A 96 0.22 -0.62 -0.41
N SER A 97 -0.64 -1.48 0.09
CA SER A 97 -0.63 -2.90 -0.24
C SER A 97 -2.00 -3.45 -0.56
N GLU A 98 -1.98 -4.62 -1.06
CA GLU A 98 -3.02 -5.55 -1.51
C GLU A 98 -4.44 -4.99 -1.65
N GLY A 99 -5.03 -5.15 -2.83
CA GLY A 99 -6.39 -4.70 -3.10
C GLY A 99 -6.56 -3.19 -3.10
N THR A 100 -5.48 -2.45 -3.35
CA THR A 100 -5.52 -0.99 -3.48
C THR A 100 -6.50 -0.56 -4.55
N PHE A 101 -7.45 0.30 -4.19
CA PHE A 101 -8.43 0.84 -5.12
C PHE A 101 -8.01 2.19 -5.71
N GLY A 102 -6.88 2.72 -5.28
CA GLY A 102 -6.26 3.90 -5.85
C GLY A 102 -6.83 5.24 -5.36
N GLY A 103 -6.47 6.30 -6.08
CA GLY A 103 -6.85 7.67 -5.72
C GLY A 103 -6.14 8.20 -4.47
N HIS A 104 -5.13 7.50 -3.97
CA HIS A 104 -4.39 7.96 -2.79
C HIS A 104 -3.52 9.17 -3.15
N VAL A 105 -3.44 10.12 -2.23
CA VAL A 105 -2.58 11.30 -2.35
C VAL A 105 -1.61 11.31 -1.17
N ILE A 106 -0.31 11.30 -1.48
CA ILE A 106 0.76 11.42 -0.50
C ILE A 106 1.58 12.66 -0.88
N GLU A 107 1.55 13.68 -0.04
CA GLU A 107 2.17 14.95 -0.38
C GLU A 107 2.71 15.69 0.84
N HIS A 108 3.73 16.53 0.61
CA HIS A 108 4.34 17.37 1.64
C HIS A 108 4.79 16.60 2.90
N CYS A 109 5.19 15.35 2.72
CA CYS A 109 5.67 14.51 3.81
C CYS A 109 7.19 14.46 3.86
N ASP A 110 7.72 14.30 5.06
CA ASP A 110 9.13 14.04 5.32
C ASP A 110 9.26 12.65 5.95
N VAL A 111 9.78 11.69 5.18
CA VAL A 111 9.86 10.28 5.59
C VAL A 111 11.31 9.83 5.54
N PHE A 112 11.90 9.60 6.70
CA PHE A 112 13.33 9.34 6.83
C PHE A 112 13.65 8.39 7.99
N ASN A 113 14.88 7.97 8.07
CA ASN A 113 15.35 7.00 9.07
C ASN A 113 14.43 5.78 9.16
N THR A 114 14.24 5.15 7.99
CA THR A 114 13.36 4.01 7.79
C THR A 114 14.18 2.76 7.46
N VAL A 115 13.55 1.60 7.50
CA VAL A 115 14.18 0.28 7.23
C VAL A 115 15.31 -0.02 8.22
N LEU A 116 15.12 0.33 9.47
CA LEU A 116 16.18 0.19 10.49
C LEU A 116 16.44 -1.26 10.89
N GLU A 117 15.47 -2.15 10.74
CA GLU A 117 15.54 -3.53 11.26
C GLU A 117 15.16 -4.58 10.20
N THR A 118 14.65 -4.19 9.04
CA THR A 118 14.36 -5.09 7.92
C THR A 118 15.29 -4.81 6.75
N SER A 119 15.45 -5.76 5.85
CA SER A 119 16.40 -5.65 4.73
C SER A 119 15.77 -5.27 3.40
N ASP A 120 14.45 -5.33 3.31
CA ASP A 120 13.70 -5.03 2.09
C ASP A 120 12.80 -3.81 2.27
N HIS A 121 12.35 -3.22 1.19
CA HIS A 121 11.53 -2.02 1.12
C HIS A 121 12.34 -0.72 1.26
N GLY A 122 11.71 0.36 0.89
CA GLY A 122 12.21 1.72 1.05
C GLY A 122 11.34 2.51 2.00
N SER A 123 11.57 3.82 2.10
CA SER A 123 10.74 4.72 2.92
C SER A 123 9.28 4.71 2.48
N PHE A 124 9.04 4.57 1.20
CA PHE A 124 7.73 4.28 0.61
C PHE A 124 7.75 2.90 -0.03
N ASN A 125 6.69 2.15 0.17
CA ASN A 125 6.48 0.88 -0.52
C ASN A 125 5.05 0.77 -1.02
N SER A 126 4.91 0.24 -2.21
CA SER A 126 3.60 -0.09 -2.78
C SER A 126 3.68 -1.42 -3.51
N TRP A 127 2.81 -2.34 -3.17
CA TRP A 127 2.70 -3.60 -3.87
C TRP A 127 1.30 -4.19 -3.69
N GLY A 128 0.97 -5.12 -4.55
CA GLY A 128 -0.27 -5.87 -4.45
C GLY A 128 -0.23 -7.07 -5.38
N ARG A 129 -1.13 -7.99 -5.17
CA ARG A 129 -1.32 -9.09 -6.11
C ARG A 129 -2.35 -8.66 -7.12
N ASP A 130 -1.84 -8.28 -8.25
CA ASP A 130 -2.65 -8.01 -9.42
C ASP A 130 -3.36 -9.28 -9.87
N ARG A 131 -4.55 -9.17 -10.44
CA ARG A 131 -5.30 -10.31 -10.97
C ARG A 131 -4.53 -11.10 -12.03
N MET A 132 -3.57 -10.47 -12.68
CA MET A 132 -2.73 -11.08 -13.70
C MET A 132 -1.38 -11.57 -13.17
N TRP A 133 -1.17 -11.55 -11.87
CA TRP A 133 0.10 -11.92 -11.28
C TRP A 133 0.33 -13.45 -11.36
N HIS A 134 1.51 -13.86 -11.81
CA HIS A 134 1.94 -15.25 -11.82
C HIS A 134 3.45 -15.35 -11.57
N PRO A 135 3.93 -16.31 -10.76
CA PRO A 135 5.34 -16.44 -10.42
C PRO A 135 6.22 -16.85 -11.61
N GLU A 136 5.66 -17.54 -12.60
CA GLU A 136 6.38 -17.92 -13.81
C GLU A 136 6.33 -16.81 -14.84
N VAL A 137 7.48 -16.24 -15.16
CA VAL A 137 7.61 -15.10 -16.10
C VAL A 137 6.98 -15.39 -17.46
N ALA A 138 7.19 -16.60 -18.01
CA ALA A 138 6.62 -16.97 -19.29
C ALA A 138 5.09 -17.06 -19.28
N VAL A 139 4.49 -17.43 -18.17
CA VAL A 139 3.04 -17.43 -17.99
C VAL A 139 2.55 -15.99 -17.87
N MET A 140 3.20 -15.18 -17.05
CA MET A 140 2.88 -13.77 -16.86
C MET A 140 2.92 -12.99 -18.20
N SER A 141 3.98 -13.17 -18.99
CA SER A 141 4.10 -12.54 -20.31
C SER A 141 2.91 -12.87 -21.20
N ARG A 142 2.54 -14.14 -21.29
CA ARG A 142 1.37 -14.56 -22.11
C ARG A 142 0.06 -13.97 -21.59
N MET A 143 -0.10 -13.83 -20.28
CA MET A 143 -1.28 -13.18 -19.69
C MET A 143 -1.33 -11.71 -20.07
N VAL A 144 -0.22 -11.00 -19.94
CA VAL A 144 -0.10 -9.57 -20.30
C VAL A 144 -0.36 -9.38 -21.80
N ASP A 145 0.23 -10.21 -22.67
CA ASP A 145 0.03 -10.13 -24.11
C ASP A 145 -1.43 -10.37 -24.52
N SER A 146 -2.12 -11.24 -23.80
CA SER A 146 -3.51 -11.57 -24.11
C SER A 146 -4.53 -10.63 -23.48
N ARG A 147 -4.21 -10.02 -22.36
CA ARG A 147 -5.14 -9.23 -21.54
C ARG A 147 -4.46 -8.03 -20.87
N GLY A 148 -3.58 -7.33 -21.60
CA GLY A 148 -2.89 -6.15 -21.08
C GLY A 148 -3.82 -5.02 -20.64
N ASP A 149 -5.04 -5.02 -21.08
CA ASP A 149 -6.12 -4.11 -20.66
C ASP A 149 -6.55 -4.31 -19.20
N MET A 150 -6.22 -5.45 -18.59
CA MET A 150 -6.57 -5.79 -17.20
C MET A 150 -5.54 -5.33 -16.17
N TYR A 151 -4.47 -4.70 -16.59
CA TYR A 151 -3.47 -4.16 -15.68
C TYR A 151 -4.10 -3.20 -14.67
N ALA A 152 -3.77 -3.39 -13.40
CA ALA A 152 -4.26 -2.54 -12.31
C ALA A 152 -5.79 -2.37 -12.29
N TRP A 153 -6.54 -3.40 -12.59
CA TRP A 153 -8.01 -3.33 -12.62
C TRP A 153 -8.65 -3.09 -11.26
N ASP A 154 -7.95 -3.44 -10.19
CA ASP A 154 -8.41 -3.10 -8.84
C ASP A 154 -8.19 -1.63 -8.51
N MET A 155 -7.21 -0.99 -9.13
CA MET A 155 -6.95 0.43 -9.00
C MET A 155 -7.79 1.23 -10.00
N ILE A 156 -8.85 1.85 -9.54
CA ILE A 156 -9.78 2.62 -10.39
C ILE A 156 -9.32 4.07 -10.64
N GLU A 157 -8.44 4.58 -9.80
CA GLU A 157 -7.83 5.90 -9.93
C GLU A 157 -6.32 5.82 -9.65
N PRO A 158 -5.47 6.59 -10.35
CA PRO A 158 -4.05 6.59 -10.09
C PRO A 158 -3.73 7.18 -8.70
N ASN A 159 -2.67 6.66 -8.08
CA ASN A 159 -2.11 7.26 -6.88
C ASN A 159 -1.21 8.44 -7.24
N THR A 160 -1.22 9.48 -6.42
CA THR A 160 -0.37 10.67 -6.56
C THR A 160 0.61 10.73 -5.39
N ILE A 161 1.90 10.77 -5.71
CA ILE A 161 2.97 10.98 -4.72
C ILE A 161 3.77 12.18 -5.20
N ARG A 162 3.80 13.26 -4.41
CA ARG A 162 4.46 14.50 -4.82
C ARG A 162 4.97 15.31 -3.63
N ASP A 163 5.84 16.24 -3.90
CA ASP A 163 6.31 17.29 -2.99
C ASP A 163 6.77 16.77 -1.62
N SER A 164 7.33 15.56 -1.59
CA SER A 164 7.73 14.86 -0.37
C SER A 164 9.21 14.48 -0.40
N ARG A 165 9.82 14.35 0.77
CA ARG A 165 11.19 13.87 0.91
C ARG A 165 11.19 12.44 1.41
N TRP A 166 11.99 11.60 0.76
CA TRP A 166 12.10 10.17 1.04
C TRP A 166 13.56 9.80 1.27
N ARG A 167 13.86 9.28 2.43
CA ARG A 167 15.19 8.82 2.76
C ARG A 167 15.14 7.46 3.45
N CYS A 168 15.73 6.46 2.80
CA CYS A 168 15.95 5.14 3.36
C CYS A 168 17.39 5.07 3.82
N ASP A 169 17.61 4.87 5.11
CA ASP A 169 18.94 4.90 5.71
C ASP A 169 19.61 3.52 5.75
N HIS A 170 18.85 2.45 5.64
CA HIS A 170 19.32 1.07 5.79
C HIS A 170 18.72 0.12 4.74
N GLY A 171 18.50 0.54 3.55
CA GLY A 171 18.15 -0.33 2.44
C GLY A 171 19.34 -1.18 1.97
N TRP A 172 19.09 -2.15 1.14
CA TRP A 172 20.10 -2.98 0.48
C TRP A 172 21.15 -2.22 -0.29
#